data_4a9cf3e8c9c65d2d16f2d0d4a880e869
#
_entry.id   4a9cf3e8c9c65d2d16f2d0d4a880e869
#
_cell.length_a   1.000
_cell.length_b   1.000
_cell.length_c   1.000
_cell.angle_alpha   90.00
_cell.angle_beta   90.00
_cell.angle_gamma   90.00
#
_symmetry.space_group_name_H-M   'P 1'
#
loop_
_entity.id
_entity.type
_entity.pdbx_description
1 polymer ?
#
loop_
_entity_poly.entity_id
_entity_poly.type
_entity_poly.pdbx_seq_one_letter_code
_entity_poly.pdbx_strand_id
1 'polypeptide(L)' 'RAIVRRIEVKGFARAVQLANVAAWLGERQGHHPDVRFGWGYCEVAFTTHAAGGPTRNDLICAARFDALLGP' A
#
# COMPACT_ATOMS: atom_id res chain seq x y z
N ARG A 1 -13.14 0.92 6.65
CA ARG A 1 -12.70 -0.39 6.14
C ARG A 1 -11.72 -0.22 5.00
N ALA A 2 -10.78 -1.13 4.91
CA ALA A 2 -9.74 -1.06 3.91
C ALA A 2 -9.17 -2.44 3.64
N ILE A 3 -8.53 -2.60 2.48
CA ILE A 3 -7.70 -3.77 2.22
C ILE A 3 -6.30 -3.39 2.68
N VAL A 4 -5.80 -4.09 3.69
CA VAL A 4 -4.55 -3.72 4.35
C VAL A 4 -3.45 -4.72 4.03
N ARG A 5 -2.25 -4.17 3.74
CA ARG A 5 -1.03 -4.96 3.62
C ARG A 5 -0.04 -4.44 4.64
N ARG A 6 0.34 -5.30 5.57
CA ARG A 6 1.38 -4.96 6.54
C ARG A 6 2.60 -5.84 6.29
N ILE A 7 3.74 -5.19 6.10
CA ILE A 7 5.00 -5.88 5.82
C ILE A 7 5.96 -5.59 6.96
N GLU A 8 6.46 -6.65 7.58
CA GLU A 8 7.50 -6.55 8.59
C GLU A 8 8.85 -6.58 7.88
N VAL A 9 9.72 -5.67 8.24
CA VAL A 9 11.04 -5.56 7.62
C VAL A 9 12.10 -5.35 8.70
N LYS A 10 13.37 -5.45 8.29
CA LYS A 10 14.48 -5.17 9.21
C LYS A 10 15.02 -3.78 8.91
N GLY A 11 14.69 -2.85 9.78
CA GLY A 11 15.23 -1.51 9.72
C GLY A 11 14.28 -0.48 9.17
N PHE A 12 14.77 0.75 9.11
CA PHE A 12 13.95 1.89 8.68
C PHE A 12 14.01 2.10 7.18
N ALA A 13 15.20 1.97 6.58
CA ALA A 13 15.37 2.23 5.16
C ALA A 13 14.49 1.32 4.30
N ARG A 14 14.34 0.05 4.68
CA ARG A 14 13.51 -0.89 3.95
C ARG A 14 12.04 -0.49 4.03
N ALA A 15 11.60 -0.02 5.20
CA ALA A 15 10.24 0.47 5.37
C ALA A 15 9.97 1.67 4.45
N VAL A 16 10.92 2.59 4.35
CA VAL A 16 10.81 3.76 3.46
C VAL A 16 10.73 3.32 2.01
N GLN A 17 11.54 2.34 1.60
CA GLN A 17 11.51 1.82 0.24
C GLN A 17 10.13 1.27 -0.12
N LEU A 18 9.52 0.51 0.78
CA LEU A 18 8.18 -0.02 0.57
C LEU A 18 7.13 1.09 0.49
N ALA A 19 7.25 2.09 1.33
CA ALA A 19 6.36 3.25 1.28
C ALA A 19 6.47 3.96 -0.07
N ASN A 20 7.68 4.08 -0.60
CA ASN A 20 7.91 4.67 -1.92
C ASN A 20 7.29 3.85 -3.03
N VAL A 21 7.34 2.52 -2.96
CA VAL A 21 6.69 1.65 -3.94
C VAL A 21 5.18 1.88 -3.91
N ALA A 22 4.59 1.95 -2.72
CA ALA A 22 3.17 2.20 -2.58
C ALA A 22 2.78 3.58 -3.14
N ALA A 23 3.59 4.59 -2.89
CA ALA A 23 3.36 5.94 -3.38
C ALA A 23 3.42 5.98 -4.90
N TRP A 24 4.43 5.34 -5.50
CA TRP A 24 4.57 5.27 -6.95
C TRP A 24 3.36 4.59 -7.59
N LEU A 25 2.94 3.47 -7.00
CA LEU A 25 1.78 2.74 -7.51
C LEU A 25 0.52 3.59 -7.44
N GLY A 26 0.31 4.26 -6.31
CA GLY A 26 -0.86 5.14 -6.13
C GLY A 26 -0.92 6.24 -7.18
N GLU A 27 0.23 6.85 -7.47
CA GLU A 27 0.31 7.88 -8.51
C GLU A 27 -0.02 7.30 -9.89
N ARG A 28 0.54 6.15 -10.22
CA ARG A 28 0.29 5.53 -11.53
C ARG A 28 -1.17 5.13 -11.70
N GLN A 29 -1.80 4.65 -10.66
CA GLN A 29 -3.18 4.20 -10.73
C GLN A 29 -4.20 5.32 -10.55
N GLY A 30 -3.73 6.51 -10.16
CA GLY A 30 -4.64 7.61 -9.82
C GLY A 30 -5.53 7.25 -8.65
N HIS A 31 -5.04 6.41 -7.73
CA HIS A 31 -5.81 5.91 -6.60
C HIS A 31 -4.86 5.74 -5.42
N HIS A 32 -4.93 6.66 -4.48
CA HIS A 32 -3.90 6.81 -3.46
C HIS A 32 -4.22 6.06 -2.18
N PRO A 33 -3.35 5.14 -1.74
CA PRO A 33 -3.53 4.46 -0.47
C PRO A 33 -3.12 5.35 0.71
N ASP A 34 -3.54 4.95 1.89
CA ASP A 34 -2.98 5.49 3.12
C ASP A 34 -1.76 4.65 3.48
N VAL A 35 -0.63 5.31 3.78
CA VAL A 35 0.62 4.62 4.03
C VAL A 35 1.14 5.02 5.39
N ARG A 36 1.48 4.04 6.21
CA ARG A 36 2.15 4.24 7.48
C ARG A 36 3.40 3.38 7.51
N PHE A 37 4.47 3.94 8.01
CA PHE A 37 5.71 3.18 8.12
C PHE A 37 6.53 3.72 9.28
N GLY A 38 7.43 2.88 9.74
CA GLY A 38 8.35 3.21 10.79
C GLY A 38 9.46 2.19 10.79
N TRP A 39 10.27 2.21 11.81
CA TRP A 39 11.31 1.21 11.94
C TRP A 39 10.68 -0.17 12.03
N GLY A 40 11.01 -1.05 11.09
CA GLY A 40 10.59 -2.45 11.14
C GLY A 40 9.25 -2.76 10.50
N TYR A 41 8.54 -1.78 9.90
CA TYR A 41 7.26 -2.08 9.27
C TYR A 41 6.87 -1.06 8.22
N CYS A 42 6.03 -1.51 7.29
CA CYS A 42 5.28 -0.64 6.39
C CYS A 42 3.87 -1.18 6.25
N GLU A 43 2.89 -0.32 6.41
CA GLU A 43 1.49 -0.71 6.30
C GLU A 43 0.81 0.17 5.25
N VAL A 44 0.15 -0.50 4.29
CA VAL A 44 -0.51 0.17 3.17
C VAL A 44 -1.98 -0.22 3.20
N ALA A 45 -2.86 0.77 3.23
CA ALA A 45 -4.29 0.55 3.31
C ALA A 45 -4.96 1.12 2.06
N PHE A 46 -5.67 0.28 1.33
CA PHE A 46 -6.38 0.66 0.12
C PHE A 46 -7.87 0.75 0.42
N THR A 47 -8.43 1.94 0.23
CA THR A 47 -9.85 2.17 0.43
C THR A 47 -10.31 3.32 -0.46
N THR A 48 -11.61 3.38 -0.72
CA THR A 48 -12.22 4.46 -1.51
C THR A 48 -13.15 5.24 -0.59
N HIS A 49 -12.66 6.36 -0.08
CA HIS A 49 -13.40 7.16 0.91
C HIS A 49 -14.78 7.57 0.40
N ALA A 50 -14.87 7.97 -0.86
CA ALA A 50 -16.15 8.40 -1.44
C ALA A 50 -17.19 7.28 -1.48
N ALA A 51 -16.74 6.02 -1.51
CA ALA A 51 -17.64 4.87 -1.51
C ALA A 51 -17.89 4.30 -0.12
N GLY A 52 -17.22 4.85 0.91
CA GLY A 52 -17.36 4.37 2.27
C GLY A 52 -16.63 3.07 2.55
N GLY A 53 -15.73 2.64 1.68
CA GLY A 53 -14.96 1.41 1.88
C GLY A 53 -14.30 0.94 0.59
N PRO A 54 -13.68 -0.25 0.62
CA PRO A 54 -12.96 -0.76 -0.54
C PRO A 54 -13.87 -0.98 -1.75
N THR A 55 -13.31 -0.71 -2.92
CA THR A 55 -13.95 -0.95 -4.21
C THR A 55 -13.06 -1.85 -5.05
N ARG A 56 -13.47 -2.11 -6.28
CA ARG A 56 -12.69 -2.89 -7.23
C ARG A 56 -11.32 -2.27 -7.47
N ASN A 57 -11.23 -0.94 -7.50
CA ASN A 57 -9.94 -0.27 -7.69
C ASN A 57 -8.97 -0.59 -6.55
N ASP A 58 -9.46 -0.67 -5.33
CA ASP A 58 -8.63 -1.02 -4.19
C ASP A 58 -8.11 -2.45 -4.29
N LEU A 59 -8.96 -3.36 -4.76
CA LEU A 59 -8.57 -4.75 -4.96
C LEU A 59 -7.48 -4.86 -6.02
N ILE A 60 -7.64 -4.14 -7.12
CA ILE A 60 -6.65 -4.11 -8.21
C ILE A 60 -5.34 -3.52 -7.69
N CYS A 61 -5.38 -2.42 -6.95
CA CYS A 61 -4.18 -1.79 -6.42
C CYS A 61 -3.46 -2.69 -5.43
N ALA A 62 -4.20 -3.36 -4.55
CA ALA A 62 -3.59 -4.29 -3.59
C ALA A 62 -2.90 -5.45 -4.31
N ALA A 63 -3.55 -6.00 -5.35
CA ALA A 63 -2.96 -7.07 -6.13
C ALA A 63 -1.70 -6.62 -6.88
N ARG A 64 -1.71 -5.41 -7.43
CA ARG A 64 -0.53 -4.85 -8.11
C ARG A 64 0.60 -4.57 -7.13
N PHE A 65 0.26 -4.11 -5.93
CA PHE A 65 1.26 -3.90 -4.88
C PHE A 65 1.93 -5.22 -4.52
N ASP A 66 1.13 -6.27 -4.32
CA ASP A 66 1.66 -7.60 -4.02
C ASP A 66 2.59 -8.11 -5.14
N ALA A 67 2.22 -7.88 -6.39
CA ALA A 67 3.03 -8.29 -7.53
C ALA A 67 4.36 -7.56 -7.60
N LEU A 68 4.39 -6.28 -7.24
CA LEU A 68 5.62 -5.49 -7.24
C LEU A 68 6.59 -5.95 -6.16
N LEU A 69 6.09 -6.48 -5.05
CA LEU A 69 6.93 -7.00 -3.98
C LEU A 69 7.51 -8.37 -4.31
N GLY A 70 6.95 -9.04 -5.30
CA GLY A 70 7.40 -10.36 -5.73
C GLY A 70 6.83 -11.48 -4.86
N PRO A 71 7.20 -12.71 -5.20
CA PRO A 71 6.73 -13.89 -4.46
C PRO A 71 7.37 -13.97 -3.07
#